data_9bc405d43b16eb159375a2f272f69a60
#
_entry.id   9bc405d43b16eb159375a2f272f69a60
#
_cell.length_a   1.000
_cell.length_b   1.000
_cell.length_c   1.000
_cell.angle_alpha   90.00
_cell.angle_beta   90.00
_cell.angle_gamma   90.00
#
_symmetry.space_group_name_H-M   'P 1'
#
loop_
_entity.id
_entity.type
_entity.pdbx_description
1 polymer ?
#
loop_
_entity_poly.entity_id
_entity_poly.type
_entity_poly.pdbx_seq_one_letter_code
_entity_poly.pdbx_strand_id
1 'polypeptide(L)'
;YKRQEFLCYCGMRRRFPACTPEKWIAGNLLGMTVIFGVLLGSSGKFLIALSGIMISGAVEYLFLSTLRAEELRMTNENLLKCLNFLGNYSLTAGEITMVLGQVSRYVEEPLKGALEECAYEAQTTGDSSLALLSMAERIEHPKIKELARNLEISIRYMADLTTLVDSSRRS
;
A
#
# COMPACT_ATOMS: atom_id res chain seq x y z
N TYR A 1 2.90 -6.08 -15.80
CA TYR A 1 1.97 -6.04 -14.66
C TYR A 1 2.73 -5.77 -13.34
N LYS A 2 3.61 -6.65 -12.89
CA LYS A 2 4.41 -6.48 -11.66
C LYS A 2 5.24 -5.18 -11.59
N ARG A 3 5.73 -4.70 -12.73
CA ARG A 3 6.58 -3.49 -12.78
C ARG A 3 5.78 -2.20 -12.64
N GLN A 4 4.54 -2.18 -13.11
CA GLN A 4 3.62 -1.06 -12.95
C GLN A 4 3.12 -0.94 -11.50
N GLU A 5 2.82 -2.07 -10.86
CA GLU A 5 2.47 -2.13 -9.44
C GLU A 5 3.62 -1.68 -8.56
N PHE A 6 4.87 -2.08 -8.88
CA PHE A 6 6.06 -1.67 -8.16
C PHE A 6 6.28 -0.15 -8.20
N LEU A 7 6.10 0.49 -9.37
CA LEU A 7 6.24 1.94 -9.52
C LEU A 7 5.13 2.72 -8.79
N CYS A 8 3.90 2.21 -8.78
CA CYS A 8 2.81 2.75 -7.97
C CYS A 8 3.11 2.65 -6.47
N TYR A 9 3.65 1.51 -6.04
CA TYR A 9 4.03 1.25 -4.66
C TYR A 9 5.19 2.12 -4.17
N CYS A 10 6.07 2.57 -5.07
CA CYS A 10 7.17 3.50 -4.75
C CYS A 10 6.71 4.96 -4.57
N GLY A 11 5.41 5.25 -4.47
CA GLY A 11 4.91 6.62 -4.26
C GLY A 11 5.11 7.57 -5.44
N MET A 12 5.50 7.04 -6.59
CA MET A 12 5.80 7.83 -7.78
C MET A 12 4.60 8.64 -8.27
N ARG A 13 3.40 8.07 -8.17
CA ARG A 13 2.15 8.74 -8.51
C ARG A 13 1.86 9.95 -7.61
N ARG A 14 2.29 9.90 -6.35
CA ARG A 14 2.11 11.01 -5.39
C ARG A 14 3.05 12.17 -5.70
N ARG A 15 4.31 11.87 -6.02
CA ARG A 15 5.33 12.89 -6.27
C ARG A 15 5.28 13.45 -7.70
N PHE A 16 4.83 12.65 -8.65
CA PHE A 16 4.70 13.02 -10.07
C PHE A 16 3.33 12.60 -10.63
N PRO A 17 2.24 13.33 -10.30
CA PRO A 17 0.88 12.93 -10.68
C PRO A 17 0.65 12.89 -12.19
N ALA A 18 1.45 13.65 -12.96
CA ALA A 18 1.38 13.69 -14.43
C ALA A 18 2.21 12.59 -15.12
N CYS A 19 3.03 11.83 -14.35
CA CYS A 19 3.93 10.82 -14.91
C CYS A 19 3.28 9.44 -14.79
N THR A 20 2.82 8.90 -15.91
CA THR A 20 2.38 7.49 -15.95
C THR A 20 3.61 6.57 -15.88
N PRO A 21 3.47 5.35 -15.32
CA PRO A 21 4.57 4.38 -15.25
C PRO A 21 5.20 4.09 -16.62
N GLU A 22 4.38 4.11 -17.67
CA GLU A 22 4.83 3.90 -19.06
C GLU A 22 5.73 5.05 -19.55
N LYS A 23 5.35 6.30 -19.27
CA LYS A 23 6.16 7.48 -19.60
C LYS A 23 7.48 7.51 -18.85
N TRP A 24 7.49 7.06 -17.60
CA TRP A 24 8.72 6.94 -16.81
C TRP A 24 9.67 5.90 -17.41
N ILE A 25 9.18 4.72 -17.74
CA ILE A 25 9.97 3.66 -18.35
C ILE A 25 10.53 4.10 -19.70
N ALA A 26 9.68 4.73 -20.54
CA ALA A 26 10.08 5.24 -21.84
C ALA A 26 11.13 6.35 -21.73
N GLY A 27 10.95 7.29 -20.79
CA GLY A 27 11.90 8.38 -20.52
C GLY A 27 13.26 7.86 -20.03
N ASN A 28 13.25 6.86 -19.19
CA ASN A 28 14.45 6.21 -18.66
C ASN A 28 15.22 5.45 -19.76
N LEU A 29 14.51 4.66 -20.57
CA LEU A 29 15.08 3.98 -21.74
C LEU A 29 15.72 4.97 -22.71
N LEU A 30 15.05 6.08 -22.98
CA LEU A 30 15.53 7.12 -23.87
C LEU A 30 16.76 7.84 -23.28
N GLY A 31 16.74 8.13 -21.97
CA GLY A 31 17.88 8.70 -21.25
C GLY A 31 19.10 7.79 -21.28
N MET A 32 18.95 6.50 -21.02
CA MET A 32 20.01 5.50 -21.12
C MET A 32 20.60 5.41 -22.52
N THR A 33 19.77 5.47 -23.57
CA THR A 33 20.20 5.40 -24.96
C THR A 33 21.03 6.64 -25.33
N VAL A 34 20.60 7.83 -24.89
CA VAL A 34 21.33 9.08 -25.11
C VAL A 34 22.67 9.07 -24.38
N ILE A 35 22.72 8.66 -23.10
CA ILE A 35 23.96 8.54 -22.32
C ILE A 35 24.93 7.59 -23.01
N PHE A 36 24.44 6.45 -23.47
CA PHE A 36 25.25 5.47 -24.19
C PHE A 36 25.82 6.05 -25.48
N GLY A 37 25.02 6.73 -26.31
CA GLY A 37 25.43 7.34 -27.56
C GLY A 37 26.48 8.43 -27.35
N VAL A 38 26.27 9.31 -26.36
CA VAL A 38 27.24 10.38 -26.04
C VAL A 38 28.58 9.82 -25.53
N LEU A 39 28.54 8.83 -24.64
CA LEU A 39 29.77 8.22 -24.10
C LEU A 39 30.54 7.41 -25.17
N LEU A 40 29.83 6.74 -26.05
CA LEU A 40 30.46 6.03 -27.18
C LEU A 40 31.09 6.98 -28.17
N GLY A 41 30.40 8.08 -28.52
CA GLY A 41 30.87 9.10 -29.46
C GLY A 41 32.06 9.89 -28.93
N SER A 42 32.11 10.19 -27.62
CA SER A 42 33.18 10.99 -27.02
C SER A 42 34.43 10.16 -26.69
N SER A 43 34.30 8.91 -26.28
CA SER A 43 35.41 8.10 -25.76
C SER A 43 35.87 7.05 -26.74
N GLY A 44 35.10 6.68 -27.74
CA GLY A 44 35.41 5.61 -28.70
C GLY A 44 35.62 4.22 -28.07
N LYS A 45 35.48 4.11 -26.74
CA LYS A 45 35.69 2.88 -25.99
C LYS A 45 34.35 2.30 -25.45
N PHE A 46 34.00 1.17 -25.96
CA PHE A 46 32.77 0.46 -25.58
C PHE A 46 32.64 0.20 -24.07
N LEU A 47 33.77 -0.10 -23.38
CA LEU A 47 33.78 -0.35 -21.94
C LEU A 47 33.36 0.87 -21.09
N ILE A 48 33.72 2.09 -21.54
CA ILE A 48 33.34 3.33 -20.85
C ILE A 48 31.83 3.59 -21.01
N ALA A 49 31.30 3.33 -22.20
CA ALA A 49 29.84 3.45 -22.43
C ALA A 49 29.03 2.44 -21.62
N LEU A 50 29.54 1.21 -21.47
CA LEU A 50 28.92 0.17 -20.65
C LEU A 50 28.92 0.54 -19.16
N SER A 51 30.02 1.09 -18.65
CA SER A 51 30.11 1.54 -17.25
C SER A 51 29.13 2.69 -16.96
N GLY A 52 28.90 3.59 -17.90
CA GLY A 52 27.91 4.66 -17.79
C GLY A 52 26.48 4.15 -17.62
N ILE A 53 26.09 3.11 -18.36
CA ILE A 53 24.77 2.47 -18.21
C ILE A 53 24.63 1.82 -16.84
N MET A 54 25.66 1.11 -16.37
CA MET A 54 25.65 0.48 -15.05
C MET A 54 25.47 1.49 -13.92
N ILE A 55 26.19 2.62 -13.99
CA ILE A 55 26.08 3.71 -13.01
C ILE A 55 24.66 4.32 -13.06
N SER A 56 24.15 4.62 -14.25
CA SER A 56 22.80 5.16 -14.41
C SER A 56 21.73 4.23 -13.84
N GLY A 57 21.80 2.93 -14.09
CA GLY A 57 20.90 1.93 -13.52
C GLY A 57 21.01 1.84 -12.00
N ALA A 58 22.22 1.94 -11.43
CA ALA A 58 22.43 1.96 -9.99
C ALA A 58 21.81 3.20 -9.34
N VAL A 59 21.95 4.38 -9.93
CA VAL A 59 21.34 5.63 -9.45
C VAL A 59 19.82 5.54 -9.48
N GLU A 60 19.24 5.01 -10.55
CA GLU A 60 17.81 4.80 -10.66
C GLU A 60 17.29 3.83 -9.58
N TYR A 61 17.98 2.73 -9.39
CA TYR A 61 17.63 1.76 -8.34
C TYR A 61 17.67 2.38 -6.94
N LEU A 62 18.69 3.16 -6.62
CA LEU A 62 18.80 3.86 -5.35
C LEU A 62 17.67 4.88 -5.18
N PHE A 63 17.35 5.63 -6.23
CA PHE A 63 16.24 6.59 -6.20
C PHE A 63 14.89 5.92 -5.94
N LEU A 64 14.56 4.84 -6.64
CA LEU A 64 13.34 4.06 -6.41
C LEU A 64 13.33 3.41 -5.01
N SER A 65 14.46 2.94 -4.52
CA SER A 65 14.61 2.36 -3.20
C SER A 65 14.32 3.38 -2.09
N THR A 66 14.82 4.62 -2.23
CA THR A 66 14.56 5.70 -1.26
C THR A 66 13.10 6.12 -1.26
N LEU A 67 12.47 6.25 -2.43
CA LEU A 67 11.04 6.54 -2.52
C LEU A 67 10.19 5.46 -1.85
N ARG A 68 10.53 4.19 -2.06
CA ARG A 68 9.85 3.06 -1.42
C ARG A 68 10.02 3.09 0.11
N ALA A 69 11.21 3.40 0.59
CA ALA A 69 11.47 3.49 2.03
C ALA A 69 10.66 4.62 2.69
N GLU A 70 10.52 5.76 2.00
CA GLU A 70 9.74 6.90 2.45
C GLU A 70 8.24 6.55 2.54
N GLU A 71 7.67 5.89 1.52
CA GLU A 71 6.28 5.42 1.51
C GLU A 71 6.01 4.40 2.63
N LEU A 72 6.92 3.45 2.82
CA LEU A 72 6.80 2.47 3.91
C LEU A 72 6.82 3.15 5.29
N ARG A 73 7.67 4.16 5.48
CA ARG A 73 7.75 4.92 6.72
C ARG A 73 6.46 5.68 6.98
N MET A 74 5.95 6.41 5.98
CA MET A 74 4.69 7.15 6.09
C MET A 74 3.50 6.21 6.35
N THR A 75 3.47 5.07 5.68
CA THR A 75 2.44 4.05 5.91
C THR A 75 2.51 3.48 7.33
N ASN A 76 3.72 3.24 7.88
CA ASN A 76 3.89 2.82 9.27
C ASN A 76 3.40 3.88 10.27
N GLU A 77 3.72 5.16 10.05
CA GLU A 77 3.26 6.26 10.90
C GLU A 77 1.73 6.38 10.88
N ASN A 78 1.11 6.28 9.72
CA ASN A 78 -0.34 6.29 9.55
C ASN A 78 -1.00 5.06 10.18
N LEU A 79 -0.35 3.89 10.09
CA LEU A 79 -0.81 2.68 10.76
C LEU A 79 -0.80 2.83 12.28
N LEU A 80 0.23 3.44 12.85
CA LEU A 80 0.28 3.73 14.30
C LEU A 80 -0.85 4.67 14.72
N LYS A 81 -1.16 5.70 13.94
CA LYS A 81 -2.32 6.57 14.19
C LYS A 81 -3.63 5.78 14.16
N CYS A 82 -3.79 4.91 13.17
CA CYS A 82 -4.95 4.02 13.05
C CYS A 82 -5.09 3.11 14.28
N LEU A 83 -4.00 2.45 14.70
CA LEU A 83 -3.99 1.57 15.87
C LEU A 83 -4.32 2.31 17.17
N ASN A 84 -3.75 3.49 17.39
CA ASN A 84 -4.04 4.32 18.54
C ASN A 84 -5.51 4.75 18.56
N PHE A 85 -6.06 5.08 17.39
CA PHE A 85 -7.46 5.44 17.28
C PHE A 85 -8.38 4.24 17.60
N LEU A 86 -8.10 3.08 17.00
CA LEU A 86 -8.84 1.83 17.27
C LEU A 86 -8.73 1.40 18.74
N GLY A 87 -7.56 1.55 19.36
CA GLY A 87 -7.35 1.18 20.76
C GLY A 87 -8.15 2.02 21.76
N ASN A 88 -8.58 3.22 21.38
CA ASN A 88 -9.41 4.09 22.22
C ASN A 88 -10.91 3.80 22.10
N TYR A 89 -11.33 2.98 21.15
CA TYR A 89 -12.72 2.59 20.96
C TYR A 89 -12.95 1.16 21.47
N SER A 90 -13.95 1.00 22.35
CA SER A 90 -14.49 -0.32 22.68
C SER A 90 -15.29 -0.81 21.48
N LEU A 91 -14.65 -1.59 20.62
CA LEU A 91 -15.20 -2.02 19.34
C LEU A 91 -16.20 -3.18 19.56
N THR A 92 -17.45 -2.94 19.26
CA THR A 92 -18.41 -4.01 18.96
C THR A 92 -18.26 -4.48 17.52
N ALA A 93 -18.57 -5.73 17.23
CA ALA A 93 -18.34 -6.34 15.91
C ALA A 93 -19.00 -5.55 14.74
N GLY A 94 -20.17 -4.91 14.98
CA GLY A 94 -20.87 -4.11 13.97
C GLY A 94 -20.31 -2.70 13.76
N GLU A 95 -19.49 -2.21 14.68
CA GLU A 95 -18.98 -0.83 14.66
C GLU A 95 -17.58 -0.70 14.05
N ILE A 96 -16.84 -1.81 13.91
CA ILE A 96 -15.46 -1.81 13.43
C ILE A 96 -15.34 -1.14 12.07
N THR A 97 -16.20 -1.47 11.12
CA THR A 97 -16.16 -0.92 9.76
C THR A 97 -16.56 0.55 9.72
N MET A 98 -17.51 0.97 10.57
CA MET A 98 -17.85 2.37 10.73
C MET A 98 -16.67 3.17 11.31
N VAL A 99 -15.99 2.62 12.30
CA VAL A 99 -14.79 3.23 12.92
C VAL A 99 -13.65 3.31 11.91
N LEU A 100 -13.44 2.28 11.08
CA LEU A 100 -12.44 2.32 10.01
C LEU A 100 -12.71 3.45 9.01
N GLY A 101 -13.98 3.67 8.64
CA GLY A 101 -14.39 4.81 7.81
C GLY A 101 -14.18 6.17 8.47
N GLN A 102 -14.25 6.27 9.80
CA GLN A 102 -13.90 7.50 10.52
C GLN A 102 -12.38 7.70 10.60
N VAL A 103 -11.63 6.63 10.85
CA VAL A 103 -10.17 6.66 10.92
C VAL A 103 -9.55 7.09 9.59
N SER A 104 -10.18 6.76 8.46
CA SER A 104 -9.68 7.16 7.14
C SER A 104 -9.47 8.67 6.98
N ARG A 105 -10.23 9.48 7.74
CA ARG A 105 -10.12 10.96 7.73
C ARG A 105 -8.85 11.48 8.40
N TYR A 106 -8.20 10.67 9.22
CA TYR A 106 -7.01 11.05 10.02
C TYR A 106 -5.72 10.44 9.49
N VAL A 107 -5.80 9.62 8.46
CA VAL A 107 -4.66 8.97 7.82
C VAL A 107 -4.52 9.43 6.37
N GLU A 108 -3.32 9.28 5.84
CA GLU A 108 -3.02 9.65 4.46
C GLU A 108 -3.00 8.42 3.53
N GLU A 109 -2.97 8.67 2.22
CA GLU A 109 -2.77 7.63 1.23
C GLU A 109 -1.42 6.90 1.44
N PRO A 110 -1.35 5.58 1.20
CA PRO A 110 -2.34 4.71 0.57
C PRO A 110 -3.36 4.10 1.55
N LEU A 111 -3.19 4.26 2.86
CA LEU A 111 -4.04 3.63 3.87
C LEU A 111 -5.46 4.21 3.88
N LYS A 112 -5.58 5.53 3.62
CA LYS A 112 -6.87 6.22 3.57
C LYS A 112 -7.83 5.56 2.58
N GLY A 113 -7.44 5.43 1.32
CA GLY A 113 -8.27 4.85 0.28
C GLY A 113 -8.67 3.41 0.58
N ALA A 114 -7.75 2.62 1.16
CA ALA A 114 -8.05 1.25 1.55
C ALA A 114 -9.08 1.15 2.68
N LEU A 115 -9.02 2.03 3.68
CA LEU A 115 -9.99 2.07 4.77
C LEU A 115 -11.37 2.53 4.30
N GLU A 116 -11.42 3.54 3.42
CA GLU A 116 -12.68 4.03 2.83
C GLU A 116 -13.35 2.96 1.99
N GLU A 117 -12.60 2.25 1.17
CA GLU A 117 -13.10 1.15 0.34
C GLU A 117 -13.56 -0.02 1.19
N CYS A 118 -12.82 -0.40 2.24
CA CYS A 118 -13.21 -1.42 3.19
C CYS A 118 -14.53 -1.07 3.90
N ALA A 119 -14.67 0.18 4.36
CA ALA A 119 -15.89 0.64 5.00
C ALA A 119 -17.09 0.63 4.02
N TYR A 120 -16.89 1.04 2.78
CA TYR A 120 -17.89 1.01 1.74
C TYR A 120 -18.32 -0.43 1.38
N GLU A 121 -17.36 -1.33 1.18
CA GLU A 121 -17.64 -2.76 0.92
C GLU A 121 -18.46 -3.39 2.05
N ALA A 122 -18.07 -3.14 3.30
CA ALA A 122 -18.79 -3.67 4.45
C ALA A 122 -20.23 -3.15 4.55
N GLN A 123 -20.45 -1.88 4.21
CA GLN A 123 -21.81 -1.30 4.18
C GLN A 123 -22.66 -1.86 3.05
N THR A 124 -22.07 -2.13 1.90
CA THR A 124 -22.81 -2.62 0.72
C THR A 124 -23.08 -4.11 0.77
N THR A 125 -22.14 -4.90 1.27
CA THR A 125 -22.27 -6.37 1.37
C THR A 125 -22.89 -6.84 2.68
N GLY A 126 -22.84 -6.02 3.73
CA GLY A 126 -23.22 -6.40 5.09
C GLY A 126 -22.25 -7.36 5.76
N ASP A 127 -21.12 -7.71 5.10
CA ASP A 127 -20.10 -8.63 5.59
C ASP A 127 -18.78 -7.90 5.85
N SER A 128 -18.58 -7.51 7.10
CA SER A 128 -17.36 -6.82 7.57
C SER A 128 -16.11 -7.71 7.48
N SER A 129 -16.28 -9.03 7.64
CA SER A 129 -15.16 -9.98 7.56
C SER A 129 -14.62 -10.07 6.14
N LEU A 130 -15.51 -10.18 5.15
CA LEU A 130 -15.14 -10.20 3.74
C LEU A 130 -14.46 -8.91 3.31
N ALA A 131 -14.95 -7.76 3.74
CA ALA A 131 -14.39 -6.45 3.42
C ALA A 131 -12.96 -6.30 3.98
N LEU A 132 -12.71 -6.78 5.21
CA LEU A 132 -11.37 -6.75 5.82
C LEU A 132 -10.38 -7.68 5.10
N LEU A 133 -10.82 -8.87 4.70
CA LEU A 133 -9.98 -9.78 3.92
C LEU A 133 -9.63 -9.19 2.55
N SER A 134 -10.61 -8.59 1.86
CA SER A 134 -10.41 -7.89 0.59
C SER A 134 -9.40 -6.75 0.73
N MET A 135 -9.51 -5.93 1.79
CA MET A 135 -8.52 -4.89 2.11
C MET A 135 -7.12 -5.47 2.31
N ALA A 136 -6.99 -6.60 3.03
CA ALA A 136 -5.71 -7.26 3.28
C ALA A 136 -5.03 -7.76 2.00
N GLU A 137 -5.81 -8.17 1.01
CA GLU A 137 -5.27 -8.64 -0.27
C GLU A 137 -4.80 -7.51 -1.18
N ARG A 138 -5.48 -6.35 -1.14
CA ARG A 138 -5.16 -5.19 -1.98
C ARG A 138 -3.91 -4.45 -1.55
N ILE A 139 -3.59 -4.44 -0.26
CA ILE A 139 -2.44 -3.71 0.27
C ILE A 139 -1.24 -4.63 0.41
N GLU A 140 -0.14 -4.33 -0.28
CA GLU A 140 1.12 -5.08 -0.17
C GLU A 140 1.95 -4.76 1.09
N HIS A 141 1.32 -4.21 2.14
CA HIS A 141 2.02 -3.87 3.37
C HIS A 141 1.81 -4.95 4.44
N PRO A 142 2.87 -5.63 4.92
CA PRO A 142 2.74 -6.80 5.80
C PRO A 142 2.01 -6.50 7.11
N LYS A 143 2.28 -5.35 7.74
CA LYS A 143 1.62 -4.96 8.99
C LYS A 143 0.14 -4.61 8.81
N ILE A 144 -0.25 -4.07 7.66
CA ILE A 144 -1.67 -3.80 7.36
C ILE A 144 -2.41 -5.10 7.12
N LYS A 145 -1.80 -6.05 6.43
CA LYS A 145 -2.36 -7.42 6.28
C LYS A 145 -2.56 -8.10 7.62
N GLU A 146 -1.58 -7.99 8.51
CA GLU A 146 -1.67 -8.53 9.87
C GLU A 146 -2.80 -7.85 10.66
N LEU A 147 -2.89 -6.52 10.62
CA LEU A 147 -3.98 -5.79 11.27
C LEU A 147 -5.36 -6.23 10.76
N ALA A 148 -5.55 -6.27 9.44
CA ALA A 148 -6.81 -6.65 8.84
C ALA A 148 -7.23 -8.08 9.21
N ARG A 149 -6.28 -9.02 9.22
CA ARG A 149 -6.52 -10.39 9.67
C ARG A 149 -6.88 -10.47 11.16
N ASN A 150 -6.18 -9.73 12.01
CA ASN A 150 -6.46 -9.72 13.44
C ASN A 150 -7.84 -9.13 13.74
N LEU A 151 -8.25 -8.08 13.02
CA LEU A 151 -9.59 -7.51 13.11
C LEU A 151 -10.67 -8.50 12.62
N GLU A 152 -10.43 -9.18 11.50
CA GLU A 152 -11.34 -10.21 10.98
C GLU A 152 -11.54 -11.34 11.98
N ILE A 153 -10.46 -11.87 12.54
CA ILE A 153 -10.51 -12.92 13.57
C ILE A 153 -11.30 -12.43 14.79
N SER A 154 -11.08 -11.19 15.23
CA SER A 154 -11.80 -10.60 16.36
C SER A 154 -13.28 -10.47 16.11
N ILE A 155 -13.69 -10.05 14.92
CA ILE A 155 -15.12 -9.97 14.52
C ILE A 155 -15.76 -11.35 14.54
N ARG A 156 -15.10 -12.33 13.96
CA ARG A 156 -15.59 -13.72 13.90
C ARG A 156 -15.75 -14.31 15.29
N TYR A 157 -14.77 -14.11 16.15
CA TYR A 157 -14.81 -14.59 17.54
C TYR A 157 -15.95 -13.94 18.34
N MET A 158 -16.17 -12.62 18.16
CA MET A 158 -17.30 -11.93 18.81
C MET A 158 -18.65 -12.42 18.31
N ALA A 159 -18.79 -12.69 17.01
CA ALA A 159 -20.00 -13.26 16.43
C ALA A 159 -20.32 -14.64 17.01
N ASP A 160 -19.30 -15.50 17.17
CA ASP A 160 -19.45 -16.84 17.77
C ASP A 160 -19.85 -16.75 19.23
N LEU A 161 -19.28 -15.83 20.00
CA LEU A 161 -19.65 -15.61 21.40
C LEU A 161 -21.11 -15.14 21.56
N THR A 162 -21.56 -14.23 20.68
CA THR A 162 -22.97 -13.77 20.74
C THR A 162 -23.95 -14.90 20.43
N THR A 163 -23.65 -15.77 19.48
CA THR A 163 -24.48 -16.94 19.17
C THR A 163 -24.53 -17.95 20.33
N LEU A 164 -23.41 -18.17 21.02
CA LEU A 164 -23.34 -19.03 22.20
C LEU A 164 -24.14 -18.47 23.37
N VAL A 165 -24.05 -17.17 23.64
CA VAL A 165 -24.81 -16.49 24.69
C VAL A 165 -26.32 -16.56 24.40
N ASP A 166 -26.72 -16.31 23.14
CA ASP A 166 -28.16 -16.38 22.76
C ASP A 166 -28.71 -17.81 22.82
N SER A 167 -27.88 -18.81 22.49
CA SER A 167 -28.28 -20.22 22.64
C SER A 167 -28.49 -20.60 24.12
N SER A 168 -27.59 -20.10 25.00
CA SER A 168 -27.67 -20.32 26.44
C SER A 168 -28.86 -19.60 27.08
N ARG A 169 -29.31 -18.50 26.52
CA ARG A 169 -30.49 -17.77 27.00
C ARG A 169 -31.84 -18.43 26.63
N ARG A 170 -31.84 -19.25 25.59
CA ARG A 170 -33.04 -19.97 25.10
C ARG A 170 -33.18 -21.37 25.70
N SER A 171 -32.21 -21.88 26.44
CA SER A 171 -32.27 -23.10 27.26
C SER A 171 -32.81 -22.81 28.63
#